data_9242970c3749824672c722446ed56a75
#
_entry.id   9242970c3749824672c722446ed56a75
#
_cell.length_a   1.000
_cell.length_b   1.000
_cell.length_c   1.000
_cell.angle_alpha   90.00
_cell.angle_beta   90.00
_cell.angle_gamma   90.00
#
_symmetry.space_group_name_H-M   'P 1'
#
loop_
_entity.id
_entity.type
_entity.pdbx_description
1 polymer ?
#
loop_
_entity_poly.entity_id
_entity_poly.type
_entity_poly.pdbx_seq_one_letter_code
_entity_poly.pdbx_strand_id
1 'polypeptide(L)'
;AILIEQDKEALRIIIENINNCGFENISRAYKNDVIRALEILQRKGELFDIIFLDPPYKENISFDTLKKISECKVLKKEGIIISEHGNYEKLPDEIGDLVKYDERDYNKKILSFYRYK
;
A
#
# COMPACT_ATOMS: atom_id res chain seq x y z
N ALA A 1 -3.66 6.13 -11.24
CA ALA A 1 -2.92 5.65 -10.05
C ALA A 1 -2.82 6.75 -9.00
N ILE A 2 -2.80 6.36 -7.75
CA ILE A 2 -2.60 7.27 -6.62
C ILE A 2 -1.36 6.81 -5.86
N LEU A 3 -0.44 7.74 -5.64
CA LEU A 3 0.81 7.49 -4.92
C LEU A 3 0.84 8.35 -3.66
N ILE A 4 1.09 7.72 -2.53
CA ILE A 4 1.13 8.40 -1.23
C ILE A 4 2.55 8.32 -0.69
N GLU A 5 3.13 9.46 -0.38
CA GLU A 5 4.47 9.56 0.17
C GLU A 5 4.51 10.65 1.23
N GLN A 6 5.12 10.34 2.34
CA GLN A 6 5.21 11.26 3.48
C GLN A 6 6.42 12.18 3.37
N ASP A 7 7.50 11.69 2.79
CA ASP A 7 8.75 12.47 2.66
C ASP A 7 8.70 13.42 1.48
N LYS A 8 8.98 14.69 1.74
CA LYS A 8 8.92 15.75 0.74
C LYS A 8 9.89 15.52 -0.42
N GLU A 9 11.10 15.09 -0.12
CA GLU A 9 12.14 14.87 -1.16
C GLU A 9 11.79 13.65 -2.01
N ALA A 10 11.35 12.57 -1.39
CA ALA A 10 10.91 11.38 -2.11
C ALA A 10 9.71 11.70 -3.01
N LEU A 11 8.78 12.50 -2.53
CA LEU A 11 7.62 12.92 -3.32
C LEU A 11 8.05 13.72 -4.56
N ARG A 12 9.03 14.61 -4.40
CA ARG A 12 9.57 15.39 -5.51
C ARG A 12 10.10 14.45 -6.62
N ILE A 13 10.83 13.42 -6.22
CA ILE A 13 11.38 12.44 -7.15
C ILE A 13 10.24 11.64 -7.83
N ILE A 14 9.22 11.25 -7.08
CA ILE A 14 8.06 10.55 -7.63
C ILE A 14 7.37 11.39 -8.71
N ILE A 15 7.13 12.67 -8.44
CA ILE A 15 6.49 13.58 -9.39
C ILE A 15 7.36 13.75 -10.64
N GLU A 16 8.67 13.89 -10.46
CA GLU A 16 9.61 13.97 -11.57
C GLU A 16 9.55 12.71 -12.43
N ASN A 17 9.53 11.54 -11.80
CA ASN A 17 9.44 10.27 -12.52
C ASN A 17 8.11 10.12 -13.27
N ILE A 18 6.99 10.54 -12.67
CA ILE A 18 5.68 10.53 -13.32
C ILE A 18 5.72 11.37 -14.60
N ASN A 19 6.28 12.59 -14.50
CA ASN A 19 6.39 13.48 -15.65
C ASN A 19 7.31 12.92 -16.73
N ASN A 20 8.45 12.36 -16.34
CA ASN A 20 9.41 11.77 -17.28
C ASN A 20 8.82 10.57 -18.04
N CYS A 21 7.93 9.84 -17.39
CA CYS A 21 7.25 8.70 -18.01
C CYS A 21 6.01 9.09 -18.82
N GLY A 22 5.58 10.34 -18.76
CA GLY A 22 4.39 10.81 -19.44
C GLY A 22 3.09 10.33 -18.80
N PHE A 23 3.09 10.08 -17.49
CA PHE A 23 1.94 9.55 -16.75
C PHE A 23 1.19 10.60 -15.94
N GLU A 24 1.46 11.88 -16.15
CA GLU A 24 0.86 12.96 -15.38
C GLU A 24 -0.66 13.04 -15.49
N ASN A 25 -1.23 12.55 -16.60
CA ASN A 25 -2.67 12.56 -16.81
C ASN A 25 -3.40 11.39 -16.14
N ILE A 26 -2.67 10.35 -15.73
CA ILE A 26 -3.24 9.13 -15.15
C ILE A 26 -2.74 8.84 -13.74
N SER A 27 -1.94 9.74 -13.17
CA SER A 27 -1.33 9.54 -11.86
C SER A 27 -1.44 10.80 -11.02
N ARG A 28 -1.64 10.61 -9.73
CA ARG A 28 -1.63 11.70 -8.75
C ARG A 28 -0.80 11.28 -7.55
N ALA A 29 0.08 12.16 -7.11
CA ALA A 29 0.95 11.92 -5.97
C ALA A 29 0.64 12.93 -4.88
N TYR A 30 0.50 12.44 -3.65
CA TYR A 30 0.15 13.27 -2.50
C TYR A 30 1.15 13.09 -1.37
N LYS A 31 1.50 14.20 -0.74
CA LYS A 31 2.27 14.18 0.49
C LYS A 31 1.32 13.96 1.65
N ASN A 32 1.35 12.78 2.25
CA ASN A 32 0.51 12.48 3.40
C ASN A 32 1.04 11.25 4.13
N ASP A 33 0.62 11.11 5.37
CA ASP A 33 0.71 9.88 6.14
C ASP A 33 -0.28 8.87 5.57
N VAL A 34 0.13 7.61 5.45
CA VAL A 34 -0.68 6.58 4.81
C VAL A 34 -2.02 6.34 5.53
N ILE A 35 -2.04 6.39 6.85
CA ILE A 35 -3.28 6.16 7.61
C ILE A 35 -4.29 7.26 7.33
N ARG A 36 -3.85 8.51 7.32
CA ARG A 36 -4.72 9.65 6.97
C ARG A 36 -5.18 9.58 5.52
N ALA A 37 -4.27 9.20 4.63
CA ALA A 37 -4.61 9.06 3.22
C ALA A 37 -5.71 8.01 3.02
N LEU A 38 -5.63 6.88 3.70
CA LEU A 38 -6.64 5.83 3.62
C LEU A 38 -8.01 6.32 4.12
N GLU A 39 -8.03 7.11 5.18
CA GLU A 39 -9.28 7.70 5.68
C GLU A 39 -9.91 8.66 4.67
N ILE A 40 -9.08 9.47 4.01
CA ILE A 40 -9.55 10.40 2.97
C ILE A 40 -10.10 9.62 1.77
N LEU A 41 -9.40 8.58 1.32
CA LEU A 41 -9.81 7.75 0.20
C LEU A 41 -11.13 7.03 0.50
N GLN A 42 -11.29 6.56 1.72
CA GLN A 42 -12.56 5.96 2.17
C GLN A 42 -13.72 6.94 2.06
N ARG A 43 -13.53 8.18 2.55
CA ARG A 43 -14.56 9.20 2.50
C ARG A 43 -14.93 9.60 1.08
N LYS A 44 -13.98 9.52 0.16
CA LYS A 44 -14.22 9.80 -1.26
C LYS A 44 -14.84 8.61 -2.01
N GLY A 45 -14.96 7.47 -1.36
CA GLY A 45 -15.49 6.26 -1.98
C GLY A 45 -14.56 5.63 -3.01
N GLU A 46 -13.25 5.87 -2.90
CA GLU A 46 -12.28 5.32 -3.84
C GLU A 46 -12.09 3.83 -3.60
N LEU A 47 -12.03 3.06 -4.71
CA LEU A 47 -11.79 1.63 -4.70
C LEU A 47 -10.66 1.30 -5.66
N PHE A 48 -9.76 0.41 -5.22
CA PHE A 48 -8.58 0.05 -5.99
C PHE A 48 -8.55 -1.43 -6.34
N ASP A 49 -8.05 -1.74 -7.52
CA ASP A 49 -7.84 -3.12 -7.97
C ASP A 49 -6.56 -3.70 -7.36
N ILE A 50 -5.52 -2.87 -7.27
CA ILE A 50 -4.22 -3.28 -6.75
C ILE A 50 -3.71 -2.21 -5.79
N ILE A 51 -3.30 -2.64 -4.61
CA ILE A 51 -2.64 -1.78 -3.64
C ILE A 51 -1.25 -2.34 -3.38
N PHE A 52 -0.23 -1.54 -3.62
CA PHE A 52 1.15 -1.92 -3.36
C PHE A 52 1.69 -1.14 -2.16
N LEU A 53 2.23 -1.86 -1.18
CA LEU A 53 2.80 -1.28 0.03
C LEU A 53 4.30 -1.54 0.06
N ASP A 54 5.08 -0.47 0.12
CA ASP A 54 6.52 -0.52 0.29
C ASP A 54 6.92 0.56 1.30
N PRO A 55 6.50 0.41 2.57
CA PRO A 55 6.80 1.40 3.59
C PRO A 55 8.26 1.35 4.00
N PRO A 56 8.78 2.42 4.65
CA PRO A 56 10.10 2.35 5.25
C PRO A 56 10.16 1.22 6.28
N TYR A 57 11.34 0.66 6.48
CA TYR A 57 11.54 -0.45 7.42
C TYR A 57 11.42 0.04 8.86
N LYS A 58 10.16 0.16 9.32
CA LYS A 58 9.81 0.50 10.70
C LYS A 58 8.95 -0.61 11.27
N GLU A 59 9.05 -0.79 12.58
CA GLU A 59 8.30 -1.81 13.28
C GLU A 59 6.78 -1.63 13.10
N ASN A 60 6.10 -2.71 12.74
CA ASN A 60 4.64 -2.83 12.63
C ASN A 60 3.95 -1.92 11.59
N ILE A 61 4.68 -1.16 10.78
CA ILE A 61 4.04 -0.26 9.83
C ILE A 61 3.25 -1.00 8.75
N SER A 62 3.76 -2.14 8.29
CA SER A 62 3.07 -2.96 7.29
C SER A 62 1.79 -3.54 7.86
N PHE A 63 1.85 -4.08 9.07
CA PHE A 63 0.68 -4.62 9.75
C PHE A 63 -0.39 -3.55 9.98
N ASP A 64 0.01 -2.40 10.52
CA ASP A 64 -0.93 -1.31 10.82
C ASP A 64 -1.60 -0.79 9.55
N THR A 65 -0.84 -0.69 8.45
CA THR A 65 -1.38 -0.26 7.17
C THR A 65 -2.37 -1.27 6.60
N LEU A 66 -2.04 -2.55 6.63
CA LEU A 66 -2.94 -3.61 6.17
C LEU A 66 -4.23 -3.64 6.99
N LYS A 67 -4.10 -3.51 8.30
CA LYS A 67 -5.27 -3.42 9.19
C LYS A 67 -6.16 -2.24 8.82
N LYS A 68 -5.56 -1.09 8.54
CA LYS A 68 -6.30 0.11 8.14
C LYS A 68 -6.99 -0.07 6.79
N ILE A 69 -6.33 -0.71 5.85
CA ILE A 69 -6.94 -1.02 4.54
C ILE A 69 -8.17 -1.89 4.74
N SER A 70 -8.10 -2.91 5.59
CA SER A 70 -9.23 -3.77 5.91
C SER A 70 -10.40 -2.96 6.50
N GLU A 71 -10.10 -2.04 7.40
CA GLU A 71 -11.11 -1.20 8.04
C GLU A 71 -11.75 -0.20 7.07
N CYS A 72 -10.95 0.42 6.22
CA CYS A 72 -11.40 1.47 5.30
C CYS A 72 -12.10 0.95 4.04
N LYS A 73 -11.98 -0.32 3.73
CA LYS A 73 -12.67 -0.94 2.59
C LYS A 73 -12.38 -0.25 1.26
N VAL A 74 -11.10 0.10 1.04
CA VAL A 74 -10.68 0.78 -0.20
C VAL A 74 -10.24 -0.19 -1.29
N LEU A 75 -10.23 -1.48 -1.01
CA LEU A 75 -9.90 -2.51 -1.97
C LEU A 75 -11.17 -3.04 -2.63
N LYS A 76 -11.17 -3.19 -3.95
CA LYS A 76 -12.27 -3.82 -4.67
C LYS A 76 -12.40 -5.29 -4.26
N LYS A 77 -13.61 -5.85 -4.43
CA LYS A 77 -13.94 -7.21 -4.00
C LYS A 77 -12.93 -8.27 -4.49
N GLU A 78 -12.47 -8.16 -5.72
CA GLU A 78 -11.49 -9.08 -6.30
C GLU A 78 -10.09 -8.48 -6.38
N GLY A 79 -9.87 -7.39 -5.67
CA GLY A 79 -8.59 -6.71 -5.65
C GLY A 79 -7.54 -7.47 -4.85
N ILE A 80 -6.28 -7.09 -5.06
CA ILE A 80 -5.16 -7.68 -4.36
C ILE A 80 -4.31 -6.60 -3.70
N ILE A 81 -3.68 -6.98 -2.60
CA ILE A 81 -2.71 -6.15 -1.90
C ILE A 81 -1.37 -6.87 -1.93
N ILE A 82 -0.33 -6.16 -2.27
CA ILE A 82 1.03 -6.69 -2.24
C ILE A 82 1.81 -5.87 -1.22
N SER A 83 2.31 -6.52 -0.18
CA SER A 83 3.11 -5.86 0.84
C SER A 83 4.55 -6.33 0.78
N GLU A 84 5.47 -5.41 0.51
CA GLU A 84 6.90 -5.67 0.59
C GLU A 84 7.37 -5.31 1.99
N HIS A 85 8.00 -6.27 2.68
CA HIS A 85 8.47 -6.05 4.04
C HIS A 85 9.75 -6.84 4.29
N GLY A 86 10.46 -6.52 5.38
CA GLY A 86 11.66 -7.23 5.75
C GLY A 86 11.34 -8.61 6.36
N ASN A 87 12.31 -9.51 6.33
CA ASN A 87 12.13 -10.85 6.88
C ASN A 87 12.02 -10.89 8.41
N TYR A 88 12.33 -9.76 9.07
CA TYR A 88 12.17 -9.61 10.52
C TYR A 88 10.73 -9.37 10.94
N GLU A 89 9.87 -8.95 10.02
CA GLU A 89 8.46 -8.70 10.26
C GLU A 89 7.63 -9.84 9.68
N LYS A 90 7.02 -10.62 10.57
CA LYS A 90 6.12 -11.69 10.14
C LYS A 90 4.69 -11.15 10.13
N LEU A 91 4.10 -11.10 8.94
CA LEU A 91 2.72 -10.69 8.79
C LEU A 91 1.80 -11.89 8.99
N PRO A 92 0.71 -11.74 9.76
CA PRO A 92 -0.20 -12.86 10.01
C PRO A 92 -0.94 -13.29 8.75
N ASP A 93 -1.43 -14.53 8.76
CA ASP A 93 -2.20 -15.07 7.65
C ASP A 93 -3.56 -14.39 7.48
N GLU A 94 -4.11 -13.87 8.56
CA GLU A 94 -5.38 -13.13 8.52
C GLU A 94 -5.25 -11.79 9.22
N ILE A 95 -5.77 -10.73 8.60
CA ILE A 95 -5.82 -9.38 9.15
C ILE A 95 -7.19 -8.80 8.84
N GLY A 96 -8.08 -8.73 9.85
CA GLY A 96 -9.45 -8.30 9.61
C GLY A 96 -10.14 -9.17 8.57
N ASP A 97 -10.62 -8.55 7.50
CA ASP A 97 -11.28 -9.25 6.39
C ASP A 97 -10.32 -9.76 5.33
N LEU A 98 -9.01 -9.58 5.54
CA LEU A 98 -7.99 -9.96 4.58
C LEU A 98 -7.37 -11.30 4.94
N VAL A 99 -7.02 -12.08 3.91
CA VAL A 99 -6.31 -13.34 4.06
C VAL A 99 -5.09 -13.34 3.15
N LYS A 100 -3.96 -13.80 3.69
CA LYS A 100 -2.75 -13.99 2.91
C LYS A 100 -2.92 -15.22 2.05
N TYR A 101 -2.82 -15.08 0.73
CA TYR A 101 -2.98 -16.21 -0.18
C TYR A 101 -1.67 -16.62 -0.86
N ASP A 102 -0.63 -15.82 -0.74
CA ASP A 102 0.69 -16.15 -1.28
C ASP A 102 1.77 -15.38 -0.52
N GLU A 103 2.97 -15.92 -0.49
CA GLU A 103 4.11 -15.26 0.13
C GLU A 103 5.36 -15.68 -0.63
N ARG A 104 6.20 -14.72 -0.99
CA ARG A 104 7.43 -14.97 -1.72
C ARG A 104 8.61 -14.40 -0.97
N ASP A 105 9.58 -15.26 -0.69
CA ASP A 105 10.77 -14.92 0.08
C ASP A 105 11.94 -14.67 -0.87
N TYR A 106 12.48 -13.47 -0.84
CA TYR A 106 13.64 -13.06 -1.62
C TYR A 106 14.83 -12.78 -0.70
N ASN A 107 15.04 -13.64 0.29
CA ASN A 107 16.12 -13.58 1.27
C ASN A 107 15.87 -12.50 2.34
N LYS A 108 16.23 -11.23 2.08
CA LYS A 108 16.01 -10.14 3.05
C LYS A 108 14.66 -9.46 2.89
N LYS A 109 14.00 -9.70 1.79
CA LYS A 109 12.69 -9.09 1.48
C LYS A 109 11.65 -10.16 1.24
N ILE A 110 10.46 -9.91 1.74
CA ILE A 110 9.32 -10.80 1.56
C ILE A 110 8.21 -10.02 0.87
N LEU A 111 7.56 -10.65 -0.11
CA LEU A 111 6.33 -10.13 -0.69
C LEU A 111 5.18 -10.97 -0.15
N SER A 112 4.27 -10.34 0.56
CA SER A 112 3.06 -10.99 1.08
C SER A 112 1.86 -10.49 0.30
N PHE A 113 1.02 -11.42 -0.15
CA PHE A 113 -0.13 -11.14 -1.01
C PHE A 113 -1.41 -11.39 -0.23
N TYR A 114 -2.27 -10.36 -0.19
CA TYR A 114 -3.54 -10.41 0.53
C TYR A 114 -4.72 -10.15 -0.39
N ARG A 115 -5.86 -10.71 -0.03
CA ARG A 115 -7.14 -10.45 -0.68
C ARG A 115 -8.25 -10.63 0.36
N TYR A 116 -9.46 -10.27 0.02
CA TYR A 116 -10.59 -10.56 0.91
C TYR A 116 -10.81 -12.08 1.03
N LYS A 117 -11.26 -12.47 2.20
CA LYS A 117 -11.61 -13.88 2.49
C LYS A 117 -12.69 -14.41 1.57
#